data_783c38cc6f688dca902a1876874514f3
#
_entry.id   783c38cc6f688dca902a1876874514f3
#
_cell.length_a   1.000
_cell.length_b   1.000
_cell.length_c   1.000
_cell.angle_alpha   90.00
_cell.angle_beta   90.00
_cell.angle_gamma   90.00
#
_symmetry.space_group_name_H-M   'P 1'
#
loop_
_entity.id
_entity.type
_entity.pdbx_description
1 polymer ?
#
loop_
_entity_poly.entity_id
_entity_poly.type
_entity_poly.pdbx_seq_one_letter_code
_entity_poly.pdbx_strand_id
1 'polypeptide(L)'
;MELEIKILDSKVVKQAVRDVASKHPELSDKALHYFSSQDFKDLCLRNKIDAEVIARSIKELMGFPLLSRKKLANDIAQVIDREFCS
;
A
#
# COMPACT_ATOMS: atom_id res chain seq x y z
N MET A 1 6.89 7.77 -20.56
CA MET A 1 5.90 8.45 -19.72
C MET A 1 5.08 7.50 -18.87
N GLU A 2 4.50 6.44 -19.43
CA GLU A 2 3.74 5.46 -18.63
C GLU A 2 4.58 4.81 -17.53
N LEU A 3 5.84 4.50 -17.83
CA LEU A 3 6.75 3.89 -16.87
C LEU A 3 7.02 4.82 -15.68
N GLU A 4 7.19 6.12 -15.96
CA GLU A 4 7.42 7.11 -14.90
C GLU A 4 6.22 7.23 -13.96
N ILE A 5 5.00 7.23 -14.51
CA ILE A 5 3.78 7.29 -13.74
C ILE A 5 3.65 6.03 -12.85
N LYS A 6 3.94 4.86 -13.41
CA LYS A 6 3.90 3.61 -12.65
C LYS A 6 4.90 3.63 -11.48
N ILE A 7 6.10 4.12 -11.70
CA ILE A 7 7.13 4.23 -10.66
C ILE A 7 6.66 5.16 -9.55
N LEU A 8 6.10 6.32 -9.90
CA LEU A 8 5.58 7.26 -8.92
C LEU A 8 4.41 6.67 -8.13
N ASP A 9 3.47 6.03 -8.80
CA ASP A 9 2.33 5.40 -8.16
C ASP A 9 2.79 4.29 -7.21
N SER A 10 3.74 3.47 -7.63
CA SER A 10 4.33 2.42 -6.80
C SER A 10 4.94 2.99 -5.52
N LYS A 11 5.69 4.10 -5.63
CA LYS A 11 6.29 4.76 -4.47
C LYS A 11 5.25 5.27 -3.49
N VAL A 12 4.17 5.86 -4.00
CA VAL A 12 3.09 6.37 -3.16
C VAL A 12 2.46 5.22 -2.36
N VAL A 13 2.13 4.12 -3.03
CA VAL A 13 1.50 2.97 -2.38
C VAL A 13 2.45 2.32 -1.37
N LYS A 14 3.72 2.15 -1.72
CA LYS A 14 4.71 1.57 -0.80
C LYS A 14 4.89 2.44 0.45
N GLN A 15 4.93 3.75 0.29
CA GLN A 15 5.03 4.65 1.43
C GLN A 15 3.81 4.53 2.33
N ALA A 16 2.61 4.45 1.74
CA ALA A 16 1.38 4.27 2.51
C ALA A 16 1.40 2.94 3.29
N VAL A 17 1.91 1.87 2.70
CA VAL A 17 2.04 0.57 3.39
C VAL A 17 2.97 0.70 4.61
N ARG A 18 4.09 1.38 4.43
CA ARG A 18 5.04 1.61 5.54
C ARG A 18 4.41 2.46 6.64
N ASP A 19 3.63 3.47 6.25
CA ASP A 19 2.97 4.35 7.21
C ASP A 19 1.92 3.59 8.03
N VAL A 20 1.21 2.65 7.43
CA VAL A 20 0.27 1.78 8.16
C VAL A 20 0.99 1.01 9.27
N ALA A 21 2.21 0.56 9.00
CA ALA A 21 3.02 -0.18 9.97
C ALA A 21 3.78 0.73 10.93
N SER A 22 3.62 2.05 10.83
CA SER A 22 4.32 3.02 11.68
C SER A 22 3.88 2.92 13.13
N LYS A 23 4.80 3.27 14.04
CA LYS A 23 4.52 3.38 15.46
C LYS A 23 3.63 4.59 15.79
N HIS A 24 3.53 5.55 14.87
CA HIS A 24 2.74 6.76 15.07
C HIS A 24 1.29 6.53 14.66
N PRO A 25 0.33 6.56 15.62
CA PRO A 25 -1.07 6.29 15.31
C PRO A 25 -1.66 7.22 14.25
N GLU A 26 -1.23 8.49 14.25
CA GLU A 26 -1.73 9.47 13.29
C GLU A 26 -1.36 9.11 11.86
N LEU A 27 -0.10 8.71 11.64
CA LEU A 27 0.37 8.28 10.33
C LEU A 27 -0.33 7.00 9.89
N SER A 28 -0.48 6.06 10.81
CA SER A 28 -1.15 4.80 10.55
C SER A 28 -2.61 5.03 10.13
N ASP A 29 -3.34 5.88 10.85
CA ASP A 29 -4.72 6.20 10.54
C ASP A 29 -4.87 6.87 9.17
N LYS A 30 -4.00 7.83 8.86
CA LYS A 30 -4.02 8.51 7.57
C LYS A 30 -3.78 7.52 6.43
N ALA A 31 -2.83 6.62 6.62
CA ALA A 31 -2.51 5.61 5.60
C ALA A 31 -3.68 4.64 5.40
N LEU A 32 -4.34 4.23 6.49
CA LEU A 32 -5.52 3.37 6.40
C LEU A 32 -6.64 4.05 5.63
N HIS A 33 -6.88 5.34 5.89
CA HIS A 33 -7.86 6.11 5.14
C HIS A 33 -7.53 6.18 3.66
N TYR A 34 -6.24 6.33 3.33
CA TYR A 34 -5.80 6.34 1.95
C TYR A 34 -6.23 5.07 1.20
N PHE A 35 -6.06 3.89 1.82
CA PHE A 35 -6.42 2.63 1.20
C PHE A 35 -7.93 2.44 1.03
N SER A 36 -8.74 3.27 1.68
CA SER A 36 -10.20 3.30 1.49
C SER A 36 -10.66 4.44 0.58
N SER A 37 -9.73 5.27 0.11
CA SER A 37 -10.07 6.46 -0.66
C SER A 37 -10.30 6.16 -2.13
N GLN A 38 -11.01 7.07 -2.80
CA GLN A 38 -11.22 6.98 -4.23
C GLN A 38 -9.90 7.17 -4.99
N ASP A 39 -9.00 8.00 -4.47
CA ASP A 39 -7.68 8.22 -5.07
C ASP A 39 -6.90 6.91 -5.21
N PHE A 40 -6.92 6.09 -4.17
CA PHE A 40 -6.27 4.78 -4.22
C PHE A 40 -6.93 3.86 -5.24
N LYS A 41 -8.27 3.83 -5.28
CA LYS A 41 -9.01 3.02 -6.26
C LYS A 41 -8.70 3.43 -7.69
N ASP A 42 -8.65 4.74 -7.94
CA ASP A 42 -8.32 5.28 -9.27
C ASP A 42 -6.89 4.92 -9.67
N LEU A 43 -5.95 5.03 -8.73
CA LEU A 43 -4.55 4.66 -8.95
C LEU A 43 -4.44 3.18 -9.34
N CYS A 44 -5.12 2.31 -8.63
CA CYS A 44 -5.12 0.88 -8.93
C CYS A 44 -5.75 0.60 -10.29
N LEU A 45 -6.84 1.28 -10.60
CA LEU A 45 -7.56 1.09 -11.86
C LEU A 45 -6.67 1.45 -13.06
N ARG A 46 -5.98 2.59 -12.99
CA ARG A 46 -5.09 3.00 -14.11
C ARG A 46 -3.86 2.10 -14.26
N ASN A 47 -3.47 1.39 -13.21
CA ASN A 47 -2.36 0.45 -13.25
C ASN A 47 -2.82 -1.00 -13.44
N LYS A 48 -4.13 -1.22 -13.61
CA LYS A 48 -4.74 -2.54 -13.79
C LYS A 48 -4.48 -3.48 -12.62
N ILE A 49 -4.56 -2.95 -11.41
CA ILE A 49 -4.34 -3.68 -10.17
C ILE A 49 -5.66 -3.73 -9.39
N ASP A 50 -5.91 -4.87 -8.75
CA ASP A 50 -7.11 -5.03 -7.93
C ASP A 50 -6.91 -4.36 -6.56
N ALA A 51 -7.60 -3.24 -6.35
CA ALA A 51 -7.52 -2.47 -5.11
C ALA A 51 -7.99 -3.29 -3.90
N GLU A 52 -8.96 -4.17 -4.07
CA GLU A 52 -9.48 -4.98 -2.97
C GLU A 52 -8.44 -5.95 -2.43
N VAL A 53 -7.62 -6.53 -3.29
CA VAL A 53 -6.56 -7.45 -2.88
C VAL A 53 -5.56 -6.73 -1.97
N ILE A 54 -5.14 -5.54 -2.37
CA ILE A 54 -4.22 -4.74 -1.57
C ILE A 54 -4.87 -4.31 -0.25
N ALA A 55 -6.10 -3.81 -0.31
CA ALA A 55 -6.82 -3.37 0.88
C ALA A 55 -7.02 -4.51 1.88
N ARG A 56 -7.31 -5.72 1.39
CA ARG A 56 -7.44 -6.90 2.23
C ARG A 56 -6.13 -7.25 2.92
N SER A 57 -5.02 -7.19 2.18
CA SER A 57 -3.69 -7.43 2.74
C SER A 57 -3.36 -6.43 3.85
N ILE A 58 -3.74 -5.16 3.66
CA ILE A 58 -3.54 -4.13 4.68
C ILE A 58 -4.36 -4.41 5.94
N LYS A 59 -5.61 -4.86 5.78
CA LYS A 59 -6.45 -5.24 6.93
C LYS A 59 -5.84 -6.40 7.71
N GLU A 60 -5.32 -7.40 7.00
CA GLU A 60 -4.63 -8.52 7.64
C GLU A 60 -3.41 -8.05 8.40
N LEU A 61 -2.64 -7.13 7.81
CA LEU A 61 -1.47 -6.55 8.44
C LEU A 61 -1.81 -5.94 9.80
N MET A 62 -2.94 -5.25 9.90
CA MET A 62 -3.37 -4.59 11.13
C MET A 62 -3.74 -5.58 12.24
N GLY A 63 -3.98 -6.84 11.91
CA GLY A 63 -4.25 -7.89 12.89
C GLY A 63 -3.01 -8.44 13.58
N PHE A 64 -1.81 -8.06 13.12
CA PHE A 64 -0.55 -8.56 13.68
C PHE A 64 0.07 -7.58 14.69
N PRO A 65 0.93 -8.07 15.61
CA PRO A 65 1.66 -7.20 16.51
C PRO A 65 2.56 -6.22 15.76
N LEU A 66 2.86 -5.08 16.39
CA LEU A 66 3.60 -3.99 15.75
C LEU A 66 4.95 -4.43 15.17
N LEU A 67 5.67 -5.31 15.86
CA LEU A 67 6.97 -5.82 15.38
C LEU A 67 6.83 -6.63 14.10
N SER A 68 5.77 -7.44 14.01
CA SER A 68 5.49 -8.25 12.83
C SER A 68 4.99 -7.40 11.66
N ARG A 69 4.32 -6.28 11.95
CA ARG A 69 3.79 -5.38 10.92
C ARG A 69 4.87 -4.84 9.99
N LYS A 70 6.04 -4.49 10.53
CA LYS A 70 7.14 -3.96 9.73
C LYS A 70 7.60 -4.97 8.68
N LYS A 71 7.78 -6.22 9.09
CA LYS A 71 8.20 -7.29 8.19
C LYS A 71 7.13 -7.54 7.12
N LEU A 72 5.87 -7.62 7.53
CA LEU A 72 4.76 -7.83 6.61
C LEU A 72 4.59 -6.66 5.65
N ALA A 73 4.79 -5.44 6.13
CA ALA A 73 4.75 -4.25 5.28
C ALA A 73 5.81 -4.31 4.19
N ASN A 74 7.02 -4.75 4.51
CA ASN A 74 8.09 -4.93 3.53
C ASN A 74 7.70 -6.00 2.50
N ASP A 75 7.12 -7.11 2.94
CA ASP A 75 6.66 -8.17 2.04
C ASP A 75 5.57 -7.66 1.10
N ILE A 76 4.61 -6.90 1.62
CA ILE A 76 3.55 -6.30 0.82
C ILE A 76 4.14 -5.30 -0.17
N ALA A 77 5.11 -4.49 0.25
CA ALA A 77 5.78 -3.53 -0.63
C ALA A 77 6.48 -4.23 -1.80
N GLN A 78 7.09 -5.40 -1.56
CA GLN A 78 7.70 -6.19 -2.62
C GLN A 78 6.66 -6.71 -3.62
N VAL A 79 5.52 -7.16 -3.13
CA VAL A 79 4.42 -7.60 -3.99
C VAL A 79 3.92 -6.42 -4.84
N ILE A 80 3.80 -5.24 -4.25
CA ILE A 80 3.39 -4.03 -4.94
C ILE A 80 4.39 -3.70 -6.06
N ASP A 81 5.69 -3.77 -5.79
CA ASP A 81 6.71 -3.54 -6.81
C ASP A 81 6.52 -4.49 -8.00
N ARG A 82 6.27 -5.77 -7.75
CA ARG A 82 6.06 -6.75 -8.82
C ARG A 82 4.83 -6.42 -9.65
N GLU A 83 3.73 -6.07 -8.98
CA GLU A 83 2.47 -5.76 -9.66
C GLU A 83 2.59 -4.51 -10.53
N PHE A 84 3.29 -3.49 -10.03
CA PHE A 84 3.46 -2.25 -10.79
C PHE A 84 4.51 -2.34 -11.89
N CYS A 85 5.50 -3.22 -11.74
CA CYS A 85 6.60 -3.36 -12.70
C CYS A 85 6.42 -4.50 -13.70
N SER A 86 5.35 -5.26 -13.58
CA SER A 86 5.05 -6.31 -14.56
C SER A 86 4.27 -5.78 -15.80
#